data_6822fd79fa26ae1e45bd3c77d64e4e2a
#
_entry.id   6822fd79fa26ae1e45bd3c77d64e4e2a
#
_cell.length_a   1.000
_cell.length_b   1.000
_cell.length_c   1.000
_cell.angle_alpha   90.00
_cell.angle_beta   90.00
_cell.angle_gamma   90.00
#
_symmetry.space_group_name_H-M   'P 1'
#
loop_
_entity.id
_entity.type
_entity.pdbx_description
1 polymer ?
#
loop_
_entity_poly.entity_id
_entity_poly.type
_entity_poly.pdbx_seq_one_letter_code
_entity_poly.pdbx_strand_id
1 'polypeptide(L)'
;MVRDQWFLNYSDPQWKGRVSQCLAQMRLIPEEIRTEFENKVDWLKDKACARRKGLGTNLPWDKEWLIESLGDSTIYMSYYILAKYVNAGMRIDRLVPEFFDYIFLGKGDPAAVADLAGLPEETVRNIRAEFEYWYPVDLRSSGKDLVANHLLFFLYHHVAIYPPSLWPRAMAVNGFVSLEGKKMSKSKGPLLTLRRAVEANGADVTRLYILSNAEHTQDADWRNDGVESTRQQVVRFYNLAREIIADREIDESAEPELIDRWMESMLSRRILETTEALEAVQTRRAVQSAFYHMINDLRWYQRRGGRNRLRSVLGVWVRLMAPFTPHVCEEIWEEMTAGGAGEAPEKGGYISLAPWPVADPARVDPEAEMAEDLLERTLADVEEILRVTSKKPARITLFTTPAWKRAILKAALDQKEAGSLDVGSIIKAAIALPEVASHKKEAPKYAQRLMKGAHALNSDPLRIDEFATLSREKTYLERAFDCSVAVLSADEPGEDPMKKSKNAEPGRPAIFIE
;
A
#
# COMPACT_ATOMS: atom_id res chain seq x y z
N MET A 1 10.11 37.14 32.21
CA MET A 1 11.31 36.87 31.41
C MET A 1 12.26 36.08 32.28
N VAL A 2 12.75 34.93 31.79
CA VAL A 2 13.85 34.19 32.43
C VAL A 2 15.13 34.85 31.95
N ARG A 3 16.02 35.27 32.90
CA ARG A 3 17.31 35.86 32.59
C ARG A 3 18.38 34.77 32.66
N ASP A 4 19.50 35.00 31.97
CA ASP A 4 20.70 34.15 31.99
C ASP A 4 20.42 32.68 31.55
N GLN A 5 19.58 32.52 30.55
CA GLN A 5 19.21 31.21 30.01
C GLN A 5 20.17 30.79 28.88
N TRP A 6 20.48 29.52 28.81
CA TRP A 6 21.28 28.92 27.72
C TRP A 6 20.48 28.80 26.43
N PHE A 7 21.11 29.14 25.29
CA PHE A 7 20.54 29.10 23.96
C PHE A 7 21.44 28.27 23.03
N LEU A 8 20.82 27.54 22.11
CA LEU A 8 21.48 26.98 20.93
C LEU A 8 21.40 27.98 19.79
N ASN A 9 22.54 28.23 19.14
CA ASN A 9 22.68 29.16 18.02
C ASN A 9 22.20 28.52 16.70
N TYR A 10 20.91 28.23 16.59
CA TYR A 10 20.31 27.70 15.38
C TYR A 10 20.33 28.69 14.20
N SER A 11 20.64 29.93 14.43
CA SER A 11 20.80 30.94 13.37
C SER A 11 22.15 30.90 12.68
N ASP A 12 23.12 30.09 13.15
CA ASP A 12 24.43 29.93 12.54
C ASP A 12 24.34 29.51 11.06
N PRO A 13 24.90 30.31 10.11
CA PRO A 13 24.76 30.02 8.69
C PRO A 13 25.45 28.71 8.24
N GLN A 14 26.54 28.32 8.90
CA GLN A 14 27.24 27.07 8.56
C GLN A 14 26.42 25.87 9.01
N TRP A 15 25.81 25.92 10.18
CA TRP A 15 24.94 24.86 10.67
C TRP A 15 23.68 24.76 9.82
N LYS A 16 23.03 25.85 9.45
CA LYS A 16 21.92 25.89 8.48
C LYS A 16 22.31 25.27 7.14
N GLY A 17 23.49 25.61 6.61
CA GLY A 17 24.01 25.04 5.36
C GLY A 17 24.15 23.52 5.41
N ARG A 18 24.64 22.95 6.54
CA ARG A 18 24.72 21.51 6.73
C ARG A 18 23.33 20.85 6.82
N VAL A 19 22.37 21.48 7.48
CA VAL A 19 20.99 21.00 7.55
C VAL A 19 20.35 20.98 6.15
N SER A 20 20.53 22.06 5.38
CA SER A 20 20.04 22.12 3.99
C SER A 20 20.69 21.05 3.11
N GLN A 21 21.98 20.78 3.28
CA GLN A 21 22.66 19.69 2.58
C GLN A 21 22.08 18.31 2.97
N CYS A 22 21.79 18.08 4.25
CA CYS A 22 21.14 16.86 4.72
C CYS A 22 19.74 16.71 4.09
N LEU A 23 18.92 17.76 4.12
CA LEU A 23 17.57 17.77 3.52
C LEU A 23 17.61 17.48 2.01
N ALA A 24 18.57 18.03 1.27
CA ALA A 24 18.72 17.81 -0.16
C ALA A 24 18.98 16.34 -0.52
N GLN A 25 19.60 15.57 0.37
CA GLN A 25 19.91 14.15 0.20
C GLN A 25 18.82 13.23 0.76
N MET A 26 17.93 13.78 1.60
CA MET A 26 16.93 13.01 2.34
C MET A 26 15.69 12.73 1.50
N ARG A 27 15.16 11.50 1.56
CA ARG A 27 13.83 11.17 1.07
C ARG A 27 12.77 11.68 2.05
N LEU A 28 11.91 12.60 1.61
CA LEU A 28 10.79 13.08 2.40
C LEU A 28 9.49 12.44 1.92
N ILE A 29 8.61 12.09 2.84
CA ILE A 29 7.34 11.40 2.57
C ILE A 29 6.22 12.12 3.32
N PRO A 30 5.28 12.77 2.60
CA PRO A 30 5.31 13.01 1.15
C PRO A 30 6.36 14.07 0.77
N GLU A 31 6.77 14.10 -0.49
CA GLU A 31 7.82 15.01 -0.96
C GLU A 31 7.45 16.49 -0.80
N GLU A 32 6.17 16.83 -0.85
CA GLU A 32 5.62 18.19 -0.70
C GLU A 32 6.00 18.83 0.64
N ILE A 33 6.32 18.04 1.67
CA ILE A 33 6.73 18.56 2.99
C ILE A 33 8.11 19.23 2.95
N ARG A 34 8.90 19.01 1.90
CA ARG A 34 10.23 19.59 1.71
C ARG A 34 10.24 21.11 1.85
N THR A 35 9.32 21.76 1.15
CA THR A 35 9.20 23.23 1.19
C THR A 35 8.95 23.76 2.61
N GLU A 36 8.17 23.02 3.40
CA GLU A 36 7.93 23.40 4.79
C GLU A 36 9.21 23.29 5.63
N PHE A 37 9.98 22.20 5.49
CA PHE A 37 11.27 22.06 6.20
C PHE A 37 12.26 23.16 5.81
N GLU A 38 12.43 23.42 4.52
CA GLU A 38 13.33 24.47 4.01
C GLU A 38 12.96 25.84 4.58
N ASN A 39 11.69 26.22 4.52
CA ASN A 39 11.19 27.45 5.11
C ASN A 39 11.43 27.52 6.62
N LYS A 40 11.31 26.39 7.34
CA LYS A 40 11.56 26.35 8.79
C LYS A 40 13.05 26.46 9.13
N VAL A 41 13.94 25.87 8.32
CA VAL A 41 15.39 26.05 8.47
C VAL A 41 15.78 27.54 8.33
N ASP A 42 15.26 28.20 7.29
CA ASP A 42 15.53 29.60 7.05
C ASP A 42 15.01 30.49 8.18
N TRP A 43 13.81 30.22 8.65
CA TRP A 43 13.13 30.98 9.68
C TRP A 43 13.70 30.77 11.10
N LEU A 44 14.29 29.60 11.38
CA LEU A 44 14.72 29.22 12.73
C LEU A 44 15.81 30.21 13.24
N LYS A 45 15.55 30.70 14.44
CA LYS A 45 16.47 31.56 15.21
C LYS A 45 16.93 30.84 16.45
N ASP A 46 17.86 31.44 17.17
CA ASP A 46 18.36 30.93 18.44
C ASP A 46 17.22 30.60 19.38
N LYS A 47 17.30 29.43 19.99
CA LYS A 47 16.29 28.96 20.94
C LYS A 47 16.90 28.57 22.28
N ALA A 48 16.17 28.88 23.33
CA ALA A 48 16.50 28.43 24.67
C ALA A 48 16.54 26.88 24.69
N CYS A 49 17.65 26.35 25.16
CA CYS A 49 17.90 24.91 25.27
C CYS A 49 17.91 24.40 26.71
N ALA A 50 17.61 25.28 27.68
CA ALA A 50 17.63 24.96 29.10
C ALA A 50 16.41 25.50 29.83
N ARG A 51 16.01 24.87 30.91
CA ARG A 51 14.89 25.22 31.78
C ARG A 51 15.23 24.96 33.26
N ARG A 52 14.57 25.64 34.19
CA ARG A 52 14.81 25.50 35.63
C ARG A 52 13.87 24.53 36.35
N LYS A 53 12.81 24.05 35.68
CA LYS A 53 11.78 23.19 36.30
C LYS A 53 11.36 22.09 35.37
N GLY A 54 11.00 20.95 35.95
CA GLY A 54 10.50 19.77 35.25
C GLY A 54 11.41 18.55 35.39
N LEU A 55 11.11 17.48 34.66
CA LEU A 55 11.97 16.30 34.53
C LEU A 55 12.98 16.53 33.41
N GLY A 56 14.19 16.01 33.55
CA GLY A 56 15.23 16.11 32.53
C GLY A 56 16.62 15.98 33.11
N THR A 57 17.62 16.00 32.25
CA THR A 57 19.03 15.91 32.57
C THR A 57 19.60 17.29 32.84
N ASN A 58 20.41 17.46 33.87
CA ASN A 58 21.11 18.73 34.13
C ASN A 58 22.15 19.03 33.06
N LEU A 59 22.33 20.29 32.70
CA LEU A 59 23.46 20.69 31.88
C LEU A 59 24.78 20.27 32.52
N PRO A 60 25.75 19.70 31.77
CA PRO A 60 27.02 19.26 32.35
C PRO A 60 27.83 20.35 33.05
N TRP A 61 27.76 21.58 32.54
CA TRP A 61 28.53 22.74 33.00
C TRP A 61 27.75 23.70 33.88
N ASP A 62 26.41 23.59 33.96
CA ASP A 62 25.55 24.45 34.76
C ASP A 62 24.40 23.63 35.36
N LYS A 63 24.62 23.07 36.52
CA LYS A 63 23.73 22.12 37.20
C LYS A 63 22.39 22.71 37.68
N GLU A 64 22.27 24.04 37.68
CA GLU A 64 20.99 24.72 37.99
C GLU A 64 19.99 24.63 36.85
N TRP A 65 20.45 24.27 35.67
CA TRP A 65 19.64 24.17 34.48
C TRP A 65 19.47 22.74 34.01
N LEU A 66 18.26 22.41 33.58
CA LEU A 66 17.90 21.15 32.90
C LEU A 66 17.94 21.39 31.40
N ILE A 67 18.36 20.39 30.65
CA ILE A 67 18.24 20.38 29.19
C ILE A 67 16.75 20.46 28.81
N GLU A 68 16.43 21.26 27.80
CA GLU A 68 15.07 21.37 27.27
C GLU A 68 14.63 20.05 26.62
N SER A 69 13.40 19.58 26.91
CA SER A 69 12.96 18.22 26.59
C SER A 69 12.91 17.89 25.10
N LEU A 70 12.66 18.86 24.23
CA LEU A 70 12.70 18.62 22.78
C LEU A 70 14.13 18.43 22.28
N GLY A 71 15.08 19.22 22.83
CA GLY A 71 16.50 19.08 22.53
C GLY A 71 17.08 17.77 23.04
N ASP A 72 16.70 17.37 24.25
CA ASP A 72 17.15 16.12 24.91
C ASP A 72 16.73 14.85 24.15
N SER A 73 15.59 14.91 23.43
CA SER A 73 14.97 13.75 22.79
C SER A 73 15.30 13.56 21.30
N THR A 74 16.30 14.25 20.74
CA THR A 74 16.54 14.23 19.29
C THR A 74 17.48 13.14 18.80
N ILE A 75 18.33 12.59 19.68
CA ILE A 75 19.34 11.57 19.34
C ILE A 75 19.15 10.25 20.08
N TYR A 76 17.98 10.01 20.67
CA TYR A 76 17.74 8.82 21.49
C TYR A 76 17.83 7.50 20.71
N MET A 77 17.72 7.53 19.37
CA MET A 77 17.90 6.35 18.56
C MET A 77 19.34 5.78 18.68
N SER A 78 20.34 6.63 18.92
CA SER A 78 21.70 6.18 19.26
C SER A 78 21.75 5.48 20.63
N TYR A 79 20.96 5.98 21.59
CA TYR A 79 20.90 5.41 22.93
C TYR A 79 20.26 4.01 22.96
N TYR A 80 19.32 3.70 22.07
CA TYR A 80 18.72 2.37 22.01
C TYR A 80 19.75 1.24 21.90
N ILE A 81 20.87 1.49 21.20
CA ILE A 81 21.95 0.53 21.03
C ILE A 81 22.64 0.25 22.37
N LEU A 82 22.82 1.28 23.20
CA LEU A 82 23.44 1.16 24.53
C LEU A 82 22.47 0.66 25.59
N ALA A 83 21.18 0.96 25.48
CA ALA A 83 20.19 0.71 26.51
C ALA A 83 20.14 -0.75 26.97
N LYS A 84 20.28 -1.72 26.07
CA LYS A 84 20.30 -3.14 26.44
C LYS A 84 21.50 -3.53 27.30
N TYR A 85 22.66 -2.96 27.02
CA TYR A 85 23.88 -3.20 27.82
C TYR A 85 23.79 -2.53 29.19
N VAL A 86 23.25 -1.30 29.22
CA VAL A 86 23.00 -0.59 30.50
C VAL A 86 22.00 -1.36 31.34
N ASN A 87 20.91 -1.85 30.76
CA ASN A 87 19.90 -2.65 31.47
C ASN A 87 20.41 -4.02 31.90
N ALA A 88 21.43 -4.56 31.22
CA ALA A 88 22.13 -5.78 31.61
C ALA A 88 23.22 -5.58 32.70
N GLY A 89 23.34 -4.36 33.23
CA GLY A 89 24.23 -4.05 34.35
C GLY A 89 25.54 -3.36 33.97
N MET A 90 25.68 -2.85 32.75
CA MET A 90 26.85 -2.02 32.40
C MET A 90 26.91 -0.76 33.28
N ARG A 91 28.07 -0.49 33.82
CA ARG A 91 28.30 0.62 34.76
C ARG A 91 28.37 1.94 34.03
N ILE A 92 27.26 2.74 34.12
CA ILE A 92 27.16 4.05 33.49
C ILE A 92 28.17 5.05 34.04
N ASP A 93 28.51 4.95 35.30
CA ASP A 93 29.43 5.84 35.97
C ASP A 93 30.88 5.77 35.45
N ARG A 94 31.20 4.72 34.66
CA ARG A 94 32.50 4.53 34.00
C ARG A 94 32.49 4.93 32.52
N LEU A 95 31.34 5.30 31.95
CA LEU A 95 31.26 5.72 30.56
C LEU A 95 31.79 7.16 30.43
N VAL A 96 32.99 7.27 29.93
CA VAL A 96 33.70 8.53 29.68
C VAL A 96 33.44 9.04 28.25
N PRO A 97 33.69 10.33 27.92
CA PRO A 97 33.50 10.84 26.58
C PRO A 97 34.16 10.03 25.48
N GLU A 98 35.36 9.48 25.72
CA GLU A 98 36.13 8.66 24.80
C GLU A 98 35.38 7.37 24.41
N PHE A 99 34.57 6.80 25.32
CA PHE A 99 33.69 5.68 25.02
C PHE A 99 32.68 6.04 23.98
N PHE A 100 31.98 7.17 24.13
CA PHE A 100 30.96 7.67 23.17
C PHE A 100 31.61 8.06 21.84
N ASP A 101 32.79 8.69 21.87
CA ASP A 101 33.53 9.03 20.66
C ASP A 101 33.91 7.79 19.85
N TYR A 102 34.29 6.71 20.50
CA TYR A 102 34.55 5.44 19.82
C TYR A 102 33.27 4.82 19.31
N ILE A 103 32.26 4.64 20.16
CA ILE A 103 31.00 3.95 19.75
C ILE A 103 30.30 4.69 18.61
N PHE A 104 30.17 6.01 18.69
CA PHE A 104 29.34 6.76 17.75
C PHE A 104 30.12 7.38 16.59
N LEU A 105 31.41 7.68 16.78
CA LEU A 105 32.22 8.38 15.78
C LEU A 105 33.41 7.56 15.27
N GLY A 106 33.67 6.39 15.86
CA GLY A 106 34.82 5.52 15.51
C GLY A 106 36.17 6.13 15.83
N LYS A 107 36.23 7.05 16.81
CA LYS A 107 37.47 7.72 17.23
C LYS A 107 38.08 7.03 18.44
N GLY A 108 39.39 6.78 18.41
CA GLY A 108 40.14 6.17 19.50
C GLY A 108 40.47 4.69 19.27
N ASP A 109 41.28 4.16 20.19
CA ASP A 109 41.66 2.73 20.20
C ASP A 109 40.71 1.93 21.08
N PRO A 110 40.09 0.85 20.57
CA PRO A 110 39.11 0.06 21.31
C PRO A 110 39.64 -0.56 22.59
N ALA A 111 40.93 -0.97 22.65
CA ALA A 111 41.53 -1.53 23.86
C ALA A 111 41.64 -0.46 24.95
N ALA A 112 42.13 0.73 24.61
CA ALA A 112 42.19 1.85 25.54
C ALA A 112 40.83 2.30 26.06
N VAL A 113 39.82 2.34 25.19
CA VAL A 113 38.43 2.65 25.55
C VAL A 113 37.84 1.59 26.47
N ALA A 114 38.12 0.32 26.22
CA ALA A 114 37.69 -0.82 27.05
C ALA A 114 38.27 -0.71 28.49
N ASP A 115 39.54 -0.39 28.60
CA ASP A 115 40.20 -0.19 29.90
C ASP A 115 39.57 0.98 30.67
N LEU A 116 39.34 2.12 30.01
CA LEU A 116 38.71 3.28 30.63
C LEU A 116 37.28 3.00 31.10
N ALA A 117 36.50 2.31 30.27
CA ALA A 117 35.11 1.94 30.58
C ALA A 117 35.01 0.75 31.55
N GLY A 118 36.08 0.03 31.78
CA GLY A 118 36.11 -1.20 32.58
C GLY A 118 35.26 -2.33 31.96
N LEU A 119 35.32 -2.45 30.64
CA LEU A 119 34.60 -3.44 29.85
C LEU A 119 35.57 -4.34 29.07
N PRO A 120 35.17 -5.56 28.69
CA PRO A 120 35.92 -6.34 27.72
C PRO A 120 36.00 -5.60 26.37
N GLU A 121 37.18 -5.64 25.73
CA GLU A 121 37.36 -5.01 24.39
C GLU A 121 36.38 -5.54 23.36
N GLU A 122 36.07 -6.84 23.38
CA GLU A 122 35.09 -7.48 22.53
C GLU A 122 33.68 -6.82 22.68
N THR A 123 33.28 -6.52 23.93
CA THR A 123 32.02 -5.82 24.20
C THR A 123 32.00 -4.45 23.55
N VAL A 124 33.09 -3.68 23.67
CA VAL A 124 33.21 -2.35 23.07
C VAL A 124 33.14 -2.42 21.55
N ARG A 125 33.83 -3.38 20.94
CA ARG A 125 33.76 -3.64 19.48
C ARG A 125 32.35 -4.05 19.02
N ASN A 126 31.68 -4.93 19.76
CA ASN A 126 30.32 -5.38 19.45
C ASN A 126 29.31 -4.21 19.50
N ILE A 127 29.40 -3.35 20.52
CA ILE A 127 28.54 -2.16 20.61
C ILE A 127 28.77 -1.24 19.38
N ARG A 128 30.04 -1.04 18.99
CA ARG A 128 30.37 -0.24 17.81
C ARG A 128 29.79 -0.89 16.53
N ALA A 129 29.96 -2.18 16.32
CA ALA A 129 29.44 -2.91 15.17
C ALA A 129 27.91 -2.84 15.09
N GLU A 130 27.21 -2.91 16.23
CA GLU A 130 25.77 -2.72 16.29
C GLU A 130 25.38 -1.29 15.91
N PHE A 131 26.13 -0.28 16.36
CA PHE A 131 25.86 1.09 15.93
C PHE A 131 26.04 1.25 14.42
N GLU A 132 27.08 0.70 13.84
CA GLU A 132 27.33 0.74 12.38
C GLU A 132 26.25 0.00 11.58
N TYR A 133 25.62 -1.02 12.15
CA TYR A 133 24.49 -1.71 11.55
C TYR A 133 23.20 -0.87 11.56
N TRP A 134 22.89 -0.20 12.70
CA TRP A 134 21.64 0.52 12.88
C TRP A 134 21.67 1.97 12.40
N TYR A 135 22.85 2.55 12.20
CA TYR A 135 23.02 3.92 11.70
C TYR A 135 23.61 3.94 10.29
N PRO A 136 23.19 4.91 9.49
CA PRO A 136 22.27 6.03 9.75
C PRO A 136 20.81 5.60 9.93
N VAL A 137 20.00 6.47 10.53
CA VAL A 137 18.54 6.28 10.65
C VAL A 137 17.93 6.18 9.24
N ASP A 138 17.34 5.02 8.91
CA ASP A 138 16.75 4.79 7.59
C ASP A 138 15.45 5.57 7.40
N LEU A 139 14.56 5.56 8.41
CA LEU A 139 13.29 6.26 8.37
C LEU A 139 12.89 6.79 9.75
N ARG A 140 12.62 8.09 9.83
CA ARG A 140 11.95 8.72 10.97
C ARG A 140 10.50 9.04 10.62
N SER A 141 9.54 8.34 11.21
CA SER A 141 8.11 8.63 11.03
C SER A 141 7.58 9.42 12.21
N SER A 142 6.83 10.50 11.94
CA SER A 142 6.29 11.38 12.99
C SER A 142 5.08 12.19 12.50
N GLY A 143 4.42 12.90 13.43
CA GLY A 143 3.30 13.77 13.12
C GLY A 143 3.71 15.14 12.56
N LYS A 144 2.84 15.73 11.74
CA LYS A 144 3.07 17.04 11.09
C LYS A 144 3.27 18.21 12.08
N ASP A 145 2.76 18.11 13.31
CA ASP A 145 2.95 19.09 14.36
C ASP A 145 4.41 19.18 14.86
N LEU A 146 5.21 18.16 14.61
CA LEU A 146 6.61 18.10 15.02
C LEU A 146 7.58 18.63 13.95
N VAL A 147 7.12 18.98 12.75
CA VAL A 147 7.97 19.53 11.68
C VAL A 147 8.69 20.80 12.12
N ALA A 148 7.97 21.73 12.73
CA ALA A 148 8.51 23.04 13.12
C ALA A 148 9.32 23.02 14.44
N ASN A 149 9.49 21.87 15.07
CA ASN A 149 10.16 21.74 16.36
C ASN A 149 11.01 20.48 16.45
N HIS A 150 10.50 19.38 16.98
CA HIS A 150 11.29 18.18 17.24
C HIS A 150 12.00 17.62 15.99
N LEU A 151 11.32 17.54 14.84
CA LEU A 151 11.93 17.01 13.61
C LEU A 151 13.00 17.93 13.05
N LEU A 152 12.80 19.24 13.18
CA LEU A 152 13.81 20.22 12.81
C LEU A 152 15.05 20.12 13.70
N PHE A 153 14.86 20.01 15.03
CA PHE A 153 15.99 19.84 15.97
C PHE A 153 16.70 18.51 15.77
N PHE A 154 15.97 17.45 15.44
CA PHE A 154 16.54 16.16 15.05
C PHE A 154 17.55 16.31 13.90
N LEU A 155 17.22 17.06 12.85
CA LEU A 155 18.13 17.34 11.74
C LEU A 155 19.36 18.13 12.20
N TYR A 156 19.13 19.24 12.92
CA TYR A 156 20.21 20.08 13.41
C TYR A 156 21.20 19.32 14.28
N HIS A 157 20.73 18.51 15.22
CA HIS A 157 21.59 17.77 16.12
C HIS A 157 22.33 16.62 15.42
N HIS A 158 21.66 15.91 14.50
CA HIS A 158 22.33 14.86 13.73
C HIS A 158 23.48 15.44 12.88
N VAL A 159 23.25 16.52 12.18
CA VAL A 159 24.32 17.12 11.35
C VAL A 159 25.43 17.79 12.18
N ALA A 160 25.14 18.17 13.44
CA ALA A 160 26.16 18.68 14.34
C ALA A 160 27.09 17.59 14.87
N ILE A 161 26.51 16.43 15.26
CA ILE A 161 27.21 15.34 15.95
C ILE A 161 27.87 14.40 14.94
N TYR A 162 27.16 14.04 13.87
CA TYR A 162 27.57 12.96 12.96
C TYR A 162 28.17 13.47 11.64
N PRO A 163 29.07 12.70 11.03
CA PRO A 163 29.54 12.94 9.67
C PRO A 163 28.41 12.70 8.65
N PRO A 164 28.51 13.23 7.41
CA PRO A 164 27.47 13.12 6.39
C PRO A 164 27.03 11.66 6.08
N SER A 165 27.91 10.70 6.21
CA SER A 165 27.61 9.26 6.02
C SER A 165 26.62 8.69 7.03
N LEU A 166 26.48 9.34 8.20
CA LEU A 166 25.58 8.92 9.29
C LEU A 166 24.36 9.84 9.45
N TRP A 167 24.13 10.76 8.52
CA TRP A 167 22.93 11.60 8.54
C TRP A 167 21.67 10.77 8.20
N PRO A 168 20.51 11.14 8.78
CA PRO A 168 19.26 10.43 8.51
C PRO A 168 18.91 10.38 7.01
N ARG A 169 18.40 9.24 6.55
CA ARG A 169 18.13 8.98 5.12
C ARG A 169 16.73 9.38 4.68
N ALA A 170 15.72 9.18 5.53
CA ALA A 170 14.34 9.49 5.19
C ALA A 170 13.54 9.96 6.40
N MET A 171 12.48 10.74 6.09
CA MET A 171 11.51 11.19 7.07
C MET A 171 10.10 11.10 6.50
N ALA A 172 9.19 10.46 7.23
CA ALA A 172 7.78 10.38 6.90
C ALA A 172 6.96 11.23 7.87
N VAL A 173 6.02 11.99 7.34
CA VAL A 173 5.17 12.90 8.13
C VAL A 173 3.71 12.52 7.93
N ASN A 174 3.02 12.23 9.03
CA ASN A 174 1.60 11.88 9.04
C ASN A 174 0.72 12.97 9.64
N GLY A 175 -0.57 12.94 9.28
CA GLY A 175 -1.60 13.83 9.80
C GLY A 175 -2.01 13.52 11.25
N PHE A 176 -3.01 14.26 11.74
CA PHE A 176 -3.64 14.05 13.03
C PHE A 176 -4.72 12.94 12.96
N VAL A 177 -5.18 12.53 14.14
CA VAL A 177 -6.38 11.72 14.27
C VAL A 177 -7.46 12.57 14.97
N SER A 178 -8.59 12.79 14.30
CA SER A 178 -9.79 13.38 14.88
C SER A 178 -10.71 12.29 15.44
N LEU A 179 -11.70 12.65 16.24
CA LEU A 179 -12.71 11.77 16.79
C LEU A 179 -14.10 12.30 16.43
N GLU A 180 -14.84 11.56 15.61
CA GLU A 180 -16.17 11.95 15.12
C GLU A 180 -16.15 13.37 14.49
N GLY A 181 -15.14 13.63 13.63
CA GLY A 181 -14.94 14.91 12.98
C GLY A 181 -14.43 16.04 13.89
N LYS A 182 -14.08 15.76 15.13
CA LYS A 182 -13.64 16.76 16.11
C LYS A 182 -12.18 16.53 16.53
N LYS A 183 -11.40 17.61 16.63
CA LYS A 183 -10.04 17.55 17.14
C LYS A 183 -10.03 17.02 18.57
N MET A 184 -9.22 16.01 18.84
CA MET A 184 -9.02 15.50 20.20
C MET A 184 -8.23 16.49 21.05
N SER A 185 -8.64 16.68 22.33
CA SER A 185 -7.95 17.55 23.26
C SER A 185 -8.13 17.05 24.70
N LYS A 186 -7.04 17.01 25.46
CA LYS A 186 -7.04 16.62 26.88
C LYS A 186 -7.86 17.58 27.77
N SER A 187 -8.00 18.85 27.38
CA SER A 187 -8.60 19.88 28.24
C SER A 187 -9.97 20.38 27.76
N LYS A 188 -10.30 20.27 26.48
CA LYS A 188 -11.48 20.96 25.89
C LYS A 188 -12.29 20.12 24.91
N GLY A 189 -11.88 18.90 24.57
CA GLY A 189 -12.52 18.10 23.53
C GLY A 189 -12.71 16.64 23.90
N PRO A 190 -13.36 15.87 23.05
CA PRO A 190 -13.40 14.44 23.20
C PRO A 190 -11.98 13.87 23.14
N LEU A 191 -11.74 12.80 23.89
CA LEU A 191 -10.43 12.13 23.93
C LEU A 191 -10.64 10.63 23.89
N LEU A 192 -10.05 9.99 22.90
CA LEU A 192 -9.87 8.55 22.85
C LEU A 192 -8.39 8.23 23.04
N THR A 193 -8.05 7.55 24.12
CA THR A 193 -6.68 7.07 24.32
C THR A 193 -6.47 5.78 23.53
N LEU A 194 -5.24 5.54 23.08
CA LEU A 194 -4.88 4.30 22.38
C LEU A 194 -5.24 3.07 23.20
N ARG A 195 -5.00 3.08 24.52
CA ARG A 195 -5.39 2.01 25.43
C ARG A 195 -6.89 1.69 25.33
N ARG A 196 -7.75 2.70 25.45
CA ARG A 196 -9.22 2.51 25.33
C ARG A 196 -9.63 2.01 23.96
N ALA A 197 -9.00 2.50 22.89
CA ALA A 197 -9.28 2.03 21.54
C ALA A 197 -8.97 0.52 21.40
N VAL A 198 -7.80 0.10 21.90
CA VAL A 198 -7.37 -1.31 21.86
C VAL A 198 -8.18 -2.19 22.78
N GLU A 199 -8.50 -1.74 24.01
CA GLU A 199 -9.36 -2.48 24.94
C GLU A 199 -10.77 -2.72 24.39
N ALA A 200 -11.33 -1.75 23.66
CA ALA A 200 -12.68 -1.85 23.10
C ALA A 200 -12.75 -2.65 21.80
N ASN A 201 -11.73 -2.56 20.94
CA ASN A 201 -11.81 -3.04 19.56
C ASN A 201 -10.75 -4.10 19.21
N GLY A 202 -9.74 -4.29 20.06
CA GLY A 202 -8.55 -5.08 19.74
C GLY A 202 -7.48 -4.29 18.98
N ALA A 203 -6.26 -4.80 19.02
CA ALA A 203 -5.11 -4.14 18.40
C ALA A 203 -5.22 -4.12 16.87
N ASP A 204 -5.57 -5.25 16.26
CA ASP A 204 -5.61 -5.41 14.81
C ASP A 204 -6.69 -4.55 14.14
N VAL A 205 -7.90 -4.49 14.73
CA VAL A 205 -8.97 -3.62 14.22
C VAL A 205 -8.57 -2.16 14.34
N THR A 206 -7.98 -1.76 15.47
CA THR A 206 -7.48 -0.39 15.69
C THR A 206 -6.43 -0.02 14.66
N ARG A 207 -5.45 -0.90 14.40
CA ARG A 207 -4.39 -0.71 13.41
C ARG A 207 -4.95 -0.62 12.01
N LEU A 208 -5.74 -1.61 11.59
CA LEU A 208 -6.30 -1.67 10.24
C LEU A 208 -7.16 -0.44 9.93
N TYR A 209 -8.01 -0.02 10.89
CA TYR A 209 -8.85 1.15 10.73
C TYR A 209 -8.02 2.42 10.49
N ILE A 210 -7.03 2.70 11.35
CA ILE A 210 -6.20 3.91 11.22
C ILE A 210 -5.36 3.89 9.94
N LEU A 211 -4.72 2.76 9.62
CA LEU A 211 -3.86 2.63 8.44
C LEU A 211 -4.63 2.68 7.11
N SER A 212 -5.93 2.36 7.13
CA SER A 212 -6.80 2.44 5.95
C SER A 212 -7.52 3.79 5.78
N ASN A 213 -7.48 4.67 6.78
CA ASN A 213 -8.33 5.86 6.82
C ASN A 213 -7.72 7.06 6.08
N ALA A 214 -6.42 7.28 6.21
CA ALA A 214 -5.76 8.45 5.64
C ALA A 214 -4.37 8.11 5.09
N GLU A 215 -3.89 8.94 4.19
CA GLU A 215 -2.56 8.85 3.59
C GLU A 215 -1.72 10.06 4.00
N HIS A 216 -0.45 9.82 4.31
CA HIS A 216 0.55 10.85 4.63
C HIS A 216 0.04 11.95 5.60
N THR A 217 0.09 13.22 5.17
CA THR A 217 -0.31 14.40 5.96
C THR A 217 -1.83 14.60 6.09
N GLN A 218 -2.64 13.74 5.46
CA GLN A 218 -4.09 13.78 5.61
C GLN A 218 -4.48 13.40 7.05
N ASP A 219 -5.48 14.08 7.59
CA ASP A 219 -5.99 13.78 8.92
C ASP A 219 -6.94 12.57 8.86
N ALA A 220 -6.67 11.57 9.67
CA ALA A 220 -7.59 10.45 9.86
C ALA A 220 -8.74 10.85 10.78
N ASP A 221 -9.93 10.27 10.58
CA ASP A 221 -11.08 10.48 11.45
C ASP A 221 -11.53 9.16 12.08
N TRP A 222 -11.40 9.06 13.40
CA TRP A 222 -11.90 7.92 14.13
C TRP A 222 -13.43 8.00 14.23
N ARG A 223 -14.12 7.10 13.54
CA ARG A 223 -15.58 6.95 13.57
C ARG A 223 -15.95 5.57 14.11
N ASN A 224 -16.80 5.53 15.11
CA ASN A 224 -17.15 4.28 15.78
C ASN A 224 -17.90 3.30 14.84
N ASP A 225 -18.72 3.81 13.94
CA ASP A 225 -19.40 3.00 12.91
C ASP A 225 -18.41 2.39 11.90
N GLY A 226 -17.42 3.17 11.49
CA GLY A 226 -16.34 2.69 10.60
C GLY A 226 -15.45 1.64 11.28
N VAL A 227 -15.15 1.82 12.56
CA VAL A 227 -14.38 0.85 13.35
C VAL A 227 -15.16 -0.45 13.51
N GLU A 228 -16.48 -0.39 13.77
CA GLU A 228 -17.34 -1.57 13.86
C GLU A 228 -17.39 -2.31 12.52
N SER A 229 -17.52 -1.59 11.40
CA SER A 229 -17.45 -2.18 10.06
C SER A 229 -16.11 -2.89 9.83
N THR A 230 -15.00 -2.27 10.23
CA THR A 230 -13.66 -2.87 10.13
C THR A 230 -13.55 -4.13 10.97
N ARG A 231 -14.10 -4.14 12.19
CA ARG A 231 -14.13 -5.32 13.06
C ARG A 231 -14.86 -6.49 12.39
N GLN A 232 -16.03 -6.23 11.82
CA GLN A 232 -16.79 -7.26 11.09
C GLN A 232 -16.00 -7.82 9.89
N GLN A 233 -15.24 -6.98 9.21
CA GLN A 233 -14.40 -7.42 8.08
C GLN A 233 -13.22 -8.28 8.56
N VAL A 234 -12.55 -7.92 9.64
CA VAL A 234 -11.47 -8.74 10.24
C VAL A 234 -12.00 -10.10 10.70
N VAL A 235 -13.19 -10.13 11.34
CA VAL A 235 -13.82 -11.40 11.74
C VAL A 235 -14.17 -12.27 10.52
N ARG A 236 -14.69 -11.65 9.44
CA ARG A 236 -14.98 -12.38 8.20
C ARG A 236 -13.70 -12.93 7.55
N PHE A 237 -12.62 -12.16 7.55
CA PHE A 237 -11.32 -12.61 7.07
C PHE A 237 -10.83 -13.84 7.83
N TYR A 238 -10.87 -13.79 9.16
CA TYR A 238 -10.49 -14.91 10.02
C TYR A 238 -11.36 -16.15 9.78
N ASN A 239 -12.67 -15.99 9.70
CA ASN A 239 -13.59 -17.12 9.47
C ASN A 239 -13.35 -17.73 8.07
N LEU A 240 -13.20 -16.91 7.02
CA LEU A 240 -12.91 -17.39 5.67
C LEU A 240 -11.58 -18.15 5.64
N ALA A 241 -10.56 -17.65 6.32
CA ALA A 241 -9.28 -18.34 6.42
C ALA A 241 -9.43 -19.74 7.03
N ARG A 242 -10.20 -19.87 8.12
CA ARG A 242 -10.47 -21.16 8.77
C ARG A 242 -11.30 -22.10 7.91
N GLU A 243 -12.27 -21.59 7.16
CA GLU A 243 -13.04 -22.37 6.18
C GLU A 243 -12.11 -22.95 5.11
N ILE A 244 -11.19 -22.14 4.56
CA ILE A 244 -10.20 -22.58 3.56
C ILE A 244 -9.24 -23.64 4.16
N ILE A 245 -8.75 -23.43 5.38
CA ILE A 245 -7.84 -24.38 6.05
C ILE A 245 -8.55 -25.74 6.27
N ALA A 246 -9.80 -25.71 6.70
CA ALA A 246 -10.59 -26.91 6.99
C ALA A 246 -11.08 -27.64 5.73
N ASP A 247 -11.09 -26.99 4.59
CA ASP A 247 -11.61 -27.53 3.35
C ASP A 247 -10.73 -28.63 2.78
N ARG A 248 -11.20 -29.88 2.84
CA ARG A 248 -10.48 -31.08 2.37
C ARG A 248 -10.66 -31.39 0.88
N GLU A 249 -11.57 -30.68 0.22
CA GLU A 249 -11.85 -30.91 -1.20
C GLU A 249 -10.98 -29.99 -2.11
N ILE A 250 -10.17 -29.11 -1.54
CA ILE A 250 -9.21 -28.29 -2.28
C ILE A 250 -8.09 -29.20 -2.79
N ASP A 251 -7.97 -29.30 -4.12
CA ASP A 251 -6.90 -30.03 -4.80
C ASP A 251 -5.99 -29.06 -5.57
N GLU A 252 -4.92 -28.62 -4.92
CA GLU A 252 -3.95 -27.70 -5.54
C GLU A 252 -3.10 -28.34 -6.65
N SER A 253 -3.15 -29.69 -6.78
CA SER A 253 -2.49 -30.43 -7.87
C SER A 253 -3.33 -30.51 -9.15
N ALA A 254 -4.60 -30.09 -9.10
CA ALA A 254 -5.46 -30.06 -10.27
C ALA A 254 -4.93 -29.11 -11.34
N GLU A 255 -5.08 -29.52 -12.62
CA GLU A 255 -4.73 -28.65 -13.75
C GLU A 255 -5.49 -27.31 -13.65
N PRO A 256 -4.80 -26.18 -13.84
CA PRO A 256 -5.43 -24.86 -13.69
C PRO A 256 -6.50 -24.60 -14.74
N GLU A 257 -7.71 -24.31 -14.31
CA GLU A 257 -8.75 -23.76 -15.16
C GLU A 257 -8.50 -22.26 -15.46
N LEU A 258 -9.29 -21.66 -16.34
CA LEU A 258 -9.17 -20.23 -16.66
C LEU A 258 -9.29 -19.35 -15.41
N ILE A 259 -10.25 -19.69 -14.55
CA ILE A 259 -10.49 -18.91 -13.32
C ILE A 259 -9.35 -19.08 -12.30
N ASP A 260 -8.67 -20.23 -12.29
CA ASP A 260 -7.47 -20.43 -11.46
C ASP A 260 -6.31 -19.55 -11.95
N ARG A 261 -6.07 -19.51 -13.28
CA ARG A 261 -5.05 -18.65 -13.89
C ARG A 261 -5.35 -17.17 -13.64
N TRP A 262 -6.63 -16.80 -13.73
CA TRP A 262 -7.07 -15.44 -13.37
C TRP A 262 -6.74 -15.12 -11.92
N MET A 263 -7.05 -16.02 -10.97
CA MET A 263 -6.78 -15.79 -9.55
C MET A 263 -5.26 -15.66 -9.26
N GLU A 264 -4.45 -16.50 -9.90
CA GLU A 264 -2.98 -16.43 -9.78
C GLU A 264 -2.42 -15.11 -10.37
N SER A 265 -3.00 -14.64 -11.48
CA SER A 265 -2.65 -13.34 -12.07
C SER A 265 -3.03 -12.19 -11.14
N MET A 266 -4.26 -12.18 -10.62
CA MET A 266 -4.70 -11.16 -9.67
C MET A 266 -3.86 -11.17 -8.39
N LEU A 267 -3.51 -12.34 -7.86
CA LEU A 267 -2.63 -12.47 -6.70
C LEU A 267 -1.27 -11.82 -6.95
N SER A 268 -0.67 -12.06 -8.11
CA SER A 268 0.60 -11.45 -8.52
C SER A 268 0.49 -9.92 -8.57
N ARG A 269 -0.62 -9.39 -9.10
CA ARG A 269 -0.90 -7.94 -9.09
C ARG A 269 -1.04 -7.38 -7.68
N ARG A 270 -1.78 -8.08 -6.77
CA ARG A 270 -1.93 -7.65 -5.37
C ARG A 270 -0.60 -7.61 -4.62
N ILE A 271 0.29 -8.58 -4.88
CA ILE A 271 1.65 -8.55 -4.34
C ILE A 271 2.40 -7.30 -4.80
N LEU A 272 2.42 -7.02 -6.11
CA LEU A 272 3.11 -5.86 -6.67
C LEU A 272 2.55 -4.55 -6.11
N GLU A 273 1.24 -4.34 -6.20
CA GLU A 273 0.58 -3.12 -5.75
C GLU A 273 0.79 -2.85 -4.26
N THR A 274 0.70 -3.91 -3.42
CA THR A 274 0.91 -3.80 -1.98
C THR A 274 2.36 -3.48 -1.67
N THR A 275 3.31 -4.14 -2.34
CA THR A 275 4.75 -3.91 -2.17
C THR A 275 5.11 -2.49 -2.55
N GLU A 276 4.72 -2.03 -3.75
CA GLU A 276 4.96 -0.66 -4.19
C GLU A 276 4.38 0.39 -3.25
N ALA A 277 3.16 0.14 -2.75
CA ALA A 277 2.52 1.06 -1.82
C ALA A 277 3.25 1.12 -0.48
N LEU A 278 3.69 -0.02 0.07
CA LEU A 278 4.47 -0.06 1.32
C LEU A 278 5.85 0.58 1.17
N GLU A 279 6.55 0.34 0.04
CA GLU A 279 7.83 0.99 -0.27
C GLU A 279 7.68 2.52 -0.39
N ALA A 280 6.53 2.99 -0.87
CA ALA A 280 6.16 4.40 -0.91
C ALA A 280 5.62 4.94 0.43
N VAL A 281 5.52 4.07 1.48
CA VAL A 281 4.89 4.40 2.78
C VAL A 281 3.43 4.85 2.63
N GLN A 282 2.73 4.34 1.60
CA GLN A 282 1.32 4.60 1.32
C GLN A 282 0.45 3.50 1.95
N THR A 283 0.24 3.58 3.26
CA THR A 283 -0.40 2.51 4.04
C THR A 283 -1.86 2.29 3.65
N ARG A 284 -2.61 3.35 3.36
CA ARG A 284 -4.00 3.24 2.89
C ARG A 284 -4.09 2.52 1.54
N ARG A 285 -3.25 2.90 0.57
CA ARG A 285 -3.17 2.23 -0.74
C ARG A 285 -2.80 0.76 -0.59
N ALA A 286 -1.84 0.47 0.29
CA ALA A 286 -1.44 -0.91 0.57
C ALA A 286 -2.60 -1.74 1.16
N VAL A 287 -3.35 -1.20 2.13
CA VAL A 287 -4.55 -1.87 2.68
C VAL A 287 -5.63 -2.04 1.62
N GLN A 288 -5.83 -1.06 0.73
CA GLN A 288 -6.80 -1.20 -0.36
C GLN A 288 -6.49 -2.41 -1.24
N SER A 289 -5.23 -2.60 -1.62
CA SER A 289 -4.82 -3.75 -2.44
C SER A 289 -4.83 -5.05 -1.64
N ALA A 290 -4.11 -5.10 -0.50
CA ALA A 290 -3.93 -6.32 0.29
C ALA A 290 -5.24 -6.84 0.92
N PHE A 291 -6.20 -5.98 1.21
CA PHE A 291 -7.42 -6.38 1.91
C PHE A 291 -8.67 -6.26 1.05
N TYR A 292 -9.03 -5.04 0.63
CA TYR A 292 -10.32 -4.82 -0.04
C TYR A 292 -10.37 -5.41 -1.45
N HIS A 293 -9.33 -5.20 -2.24
CA HIS A 293 -9.27 -5.78 -3.58
C HIS A 293 -9.16 -7.31 -3.51
N MET A 294 -8.31 -7.84 -2.63
CA MET A 294 -8.16 -9.29 -2.44
C MET A 294 -9.48 -9.97 -2.03
N ILE A 295 -10.28 -9.36 -1.14
CA ILE A 295 -11.61 -9.88 -0.78
C ILE A 295 -12.52 -9.93 -2.00
N ASN A 296 -12.49 -8.92 -2.87
CA ASN A 296 -13.31 -8.90 -4.07
C ASN A 296 -12.85 -9.95 -5.07
N ASP A 297 -11.53 -10.10 -5.26
CA ASP A 297 -10.95 -11.12 -6.13
C ASP A 297 -11.34 -12.53 -5.65
N LEU A 298 -11.25 -12.81 -4.35
CA LEU A 298 -11.66 -14.09 -3.78
C LEU A 298 -13.17 -14.36 -3.92
N ARG A 299 -14.00 -13.34 -3.71
CA ARG A 299 -15.45 -13.48 -3.93
C ARG A 299 -15.78 -13.81 -5.37
N TRP A 300 -15.12 -13.14 -6.32
CA TRP A 300 -15.29 -13.44 -7.73
C TRP A 300 -14.83 -14.84 -8.05
N TYR A 301 -13.63 -15.22 -7.61
CA TYR A 301 -13.07 -16.55 -7.79
C TYR A 301 -14.04 -17.66 -7.31
N GLN A 302 -14.55 -17.53 -6.08
CA GLN A 302 -15.52 -18.49 -5.52
C GLN A 302 -16.88 -18.44 -6.25
N ARG A 303 -17.39 -17.26 -6.63
CA ARG A 303 -18.62 -17.11 -7.44
C ARG A 303 -18.51 -17.84 -8.78
N ARG A 304 -17.32 -17.89 -9.34
CA ARG A 304 -16.99 -18.59 -10.59
C ARG A 304 -16.80 -20.10 -10.41
N GLY A 305 -16.85 -20.60 -9.19
CA GLY A 305 -16.62 -22.01 -8.86
C GLY A 305 -15.15 -22.35 -8.60
N GLY A 306 -14.27 -21.35 -8.60
CA GLY A 306 -12.85 -21.53 -8.30
C GLY A 306 -12.64 -21.95 -6.84
N ARG A 307 -11.75 -22.91 -6.62
CA ARG A 307 -11.49 -23.50 -5.32
C ARG A 307 -10.05 -23.95 -5.13
N ASN A 308 -9.45 -24.50 -6.19
CA ASN A 308 -8.20 -25.24 -6.08
C ASN A 308 -6.95 -24.39 -5.78
N ARG A 309 -7.06 -23.06 -5.78
CA ARG A 309 -5.95 -22.14 -5.43
C ARG A 309 -6.15 -21.43 -4.09
N LEU A 310 -7.21 -21.75 -3.34
CA LEU A 310 -7.55 -21.00 -2.12
C LEU A 310 -6.50 -21.11 -1.02
N ARG A 311 -5.81 -22.26 -0.86
CA ARG A 311 -4.78 -22.41 0.19
C ARG A 311 -3.52 -21.64 -0.14
N SER A 312 -3.02 -21.76 -1.38
CA SER A 312 -1.84 -21.00 -1.84
C SER A 312 -2.10 -19.50 -1.81
N VAL A 313 -3.30 -19.06 -2.23
CA VAL A 313 -3.75 -17.67 -2.13
C VAL A 313 -3.81 -17.21 -0.68
N LEU A 314 -4.36 -18.01 0.24
CA LEU A 314 -4.43 -17.69 1.66
C LEU A 314 -3.03 -17.50 2.25
N GLY A 315 -2.08 -18.38 1.94
CA GLY A 315 -0.70 -18.29 2.42
C GLY A 315 -0.01 -16.99 2.02
N VAL A 316 -0.29 -16.49 0.81
CA VAL A 316 0.20 -15.18 0.36
C VAL A 316 -0.57 -14.05 1.05
N TRP A 317 -1.89 -14.13 1.07
CA TRP A 317 -2.77 -13.09 1.61
C TRP A 317 -2.48 -12.78 3.08
N VAL A 318 -2.31 -13.81 3.91
CA VAL A 318 -1.99 -13.65 5.33
C VAL A 318 -0.66 -12.89 5.52
N ARG A 319 0.37 -13.19 4.70
CA ARG A 319 1.65 -12.46 4.71
C ARG A 319 1.50 -11.01 4.27
N LEU A 320 0.70 -10.71 3.25
CA LEU A 320 0.40 -9.33 2.83
C LEU A 320 -0.33 -8.54 3.93
N MET A 321 -1.17 -9.22 4.73
CA MET A 321 -1.95 -8.60 5.80
C MET A 321 -1.21 -8.48 7.12
N ALA A 322 -0.15 -9.26 7.35
CA ALA A 322 0.61 -9.28 8.60
C ALA A 322 1.09 -7.89 9.09
N PRO A 323 1.55 -6.95 8.23
CA PRO A 323 1.91 -5.60 8.67
C PRO A 323 0.74 -4.81 9.26
N PHE A 324 -0.50 -5.12 8.88
CA PHE A 324 -1.71 -4.39 9.29
C PHE A 324 -2.44 -5.05 10.46
N THR A 325 -2.58 -6.38 10.41
CA THR A 325 -3.30 -7.20 11.41
C THR A 325 -2.43 -8.35 11.92
N PRO A 326 -1.32 -8.03 12.63
CA PRO A 326 -0.29 -9.02 12.96
C PRO A 326 -0.80 -10.19 13.82
N HIS A 327 -1.72 -9.95 14.77
CA HIS A 327 -2.16 -11.00 15.69
C HIS A 327 -3.11 -12.01 15.01
N VAL A 328 -4.07 -11.51 14.23
CA VAL A 328 -4.98 -12.37 13.45
C VAL A 328 -4.20 -13.16 12.40
N CYS A 329 -3.23 -12.52 11.76
CA CYS A 329 -2.40 -13.19 10.76
C CYS A 329 -1.49 -14.25 11.38
N GLU A 330 -0.94 -14.02 12.57
CA GLU A 330 -0.16 -15.02 13.31
C GLU A 330 -1.02 -16.25 13.67
N GLU A 331 -2.22 -16.04 14.17
CA GLU A 331 -3.15 -17.12 14.51
C GLU A 331 -3.50 -17.99 13.29
N ILE A 332 -3.85 -17.33 12.15
CA ILE A 332 -4.12 -18.05 10.90
C ILE A 332 -2.88 -18.81 10.43
N TRP A 333 -1.69 -18.19 10.53
CA TRP A 333 -0.43 -18.80 10.12
C TRP A 333 -0.09 -20.04 10.94
N GLU A 334 -0.30 -19.99 12.25
CA GLU A 334 -0.13 -21.13 13.14
C GLU A 334 -1.10 -22.28 12.77
N GLU A 335 -2.40 -22.00 12.55
CA GLU A 335 -3.39 -22.99 12.11
C GLU A 335 -2.99 -23.64 10.75
N MET A 336 -2.50 -22.84 9.78
CA MET A 336 -2.05 -23.35 8.48
C MET A 336 -0.82 -24.28 8.60
N THR A 337 0.14 -23.89 9.42
CA THR A 337 1.41 -24.64 9.57
C THR A 337 1.22 -25.90 10.40
N ALA A 338 0.39 -25.89 11.43
CA ALA A 338 0.03 -27.06 12.23
C ALA A 338 -0.72 -28.11 11.42
N GLY A 339 -1.55 -27.68 10.46
CA GLY A 339 -2.32 -28.57 9.57
C GLY A 339 -1.54 -29.18 8.40
N GLY A 340 -0.29 -28.78 8.17
CA GLY A 340 0.53 -29.22 7.03
C GLY A 340 0.00 -28.72 5.67
N ALA A 341 -0.84 -27.71 5.67
CA ALA A 341 -1.44 -27.13 4.48
C ALA A 341 -0.62 -25.93 4.00
N GLY A 342 0.16 -26.12 2.94
CA GLY A 342 0.85 -25.04 2.23
C GLY A 342 2.39 -25.10 2.31
N GLU A 343 3.05 -24.30 1.48
CA GLU A 343 4.49 -24.01 1.54
C GLU A 343 4.81 -23.19 2.81
N ALA A 344 4.64 -23.79 3.99
CA ALA A 344 5.10 -23.17 5.21
C ALA A 344 6.62 -23.33 5.30
N PRO A 345 7.38 -22.25 5.54
CA PRO A 345 8.75 -22.42 5.98
C PRO A 345 8.75 -23.22 7.28
N GLU A 346 9.76 -24.03 7.47
CA GLU A 346 10.02 -24.95 8.59
C GLU A 346 9.00 -24.91 9.75
N LYS A 347 8.37 -26.06 10.07
CA LYS A 347 7.35 -26.19 11.13
C LYS A 347 7.68 -25.32 12.34
N GLY A 348 6.82 -24.35 12.64
CA GLY A 348 6.84 -23.59 13.89
C GLY A 348 7.45 -22.17 13.81
N GLY A 349 7.63 -21.59 12.63
CA GLY A 349 8.08 -20.19 12.52
C GLY A 349 6.95 -19.16 12.62
N TYR A 350 7.24 -18.01 13.24
CA TYR A 350 6.30 -16.88 13.26
C TYR A 350 6.12 -16.26 11.89
N ILE A 351 4.91 -15.75 11.57
CA ILE A 351 4.65 -15.06 10.31
C ILE A 351 5.54 -13.83 10.11
N SER A 352 5.93 -13.18 11.19
CA SER A 352 6.85 -12.04 11.17
C SER A 352 8.26 -12.39 10.67
N LEU A 353 8.62 -13.68 10.67
CA LEU A 353 9.89 -14.19 10.14
C LEU A 353 9.73 -14.81 8.75
N ALA A 354 8.50 -14.96 8.26
CA ALA A 354 8.24 -15.48 6.93
C ALA A 354 8.70 -14.47 5.85
N PRO A 355 9.23 -14.96 4.71
CA PRO A 355 9.65 -14.06 3.64
C PRO A 355 8.45 -13.32 3.05
N TRP A 356 8.67 -12.05 2.70
CA TRP A 356 7.66 -11.27 2.00
C TRP A 356 7.32 -11.93 0.65
N PRO A 357 6.03 -11.99 0.26
CA PRO A 357 5.65 -12.60 -1.01
C PRO A 357 6.26 -11.87 -2.19
N VAL A 358 6.72 -12.63 -3.16
CA VAL A 358 7.27 -12.09 -4.42
C VAL A 358 6.31 -12.44 -5.55
N ALA A 359 5.94 -11.44 -6.35
CA ALA A 359 5.12 -11.67 -7.53
C ALA A 359 5.89 -12.48 -8.57
N ASP A 360 5.20 -13.43 -9.19
CA ASP A 360 5.73 -14.19 -10.31
C ASP A 360 5.22 -13.59 -11.62
N PRO A 361 6.05 -12.93 -12.43
CA PRO A 361 5.64 -12.35 -13.70
C PRO A 361 5.09 -13.41 -14.68
N ALA A 362 5.53 -14.68 -14.57
CA ALA A 362 5.05 -15.77 -15.42
C ALA A 362 3.60 -16.16 -15.13
N ARG A 363 3.07 -15.83 -13.97
CA ARG A 363 1.67 -16.06 -13.57
C ARG A 363 0.73 -14.92 -13.95
N VAL A 364 1.26 -13.80 -14.46
CA VAL A 364 0.43 -12.71 -14.97
C VAL A 364 -0.15 -13.15 -16.31
N ASP A 365 -1.46 -13.36 -16.36
CA ASP A 365 -2.21 -13.82 -17.53
C ASP A 365 -3.23 -12.75 -17.97
N PRO A 366 -2.81 -11.81 -18.84
CA PRO A 366 -3.69 -10.75 -19.31
C PRO A 366 -4.92 -11.24 -20.09
N GLU A 367 -4.86 -12.42 -20.71
CA GLU A 367 -6.00 -13.00 -21.42
C GLU A 367 -7.06 -13.49 -20.44
N ALA A 368 -6.63 -14.19 -19.37
CA ALA A 368 -7.54 -14.61 -18.30
C ALA A 368 -8.17 -13.41 -17.60
N GLU A 369 -7.37 -12.34 -17.31
CA GLU A 369 -7.88 -11.10 -16.72
C GLU A 369 -8.94 -10.45 -17.62
N MET A 370 -8.68 -10.32 -18.91
CA MET A 370 -9.61 -9.70 -19.85
C MET A 370 -10.89 -10.54 -20.03
N ALA A 371 -10.77 -11.87 -20.02
CA ALA A 371 -11.92 -12.76 -20.15
C ALA A 371 -12.87 -12.64 -18.94
N GLU A 372 -12.32 -12.63 -17.72
CA GLU A 372 -13.13 -12.49 -16.51
C GLU A 372 -13.68 -11.06 -16.35
N ASP A 373 -12.92 -10.01 -16.72
CA ASP A 373 -13.41 -8.61 -16.74
C ASP A 373 -14.59 -8.43 -17.72
N LEU A 374 -14.51 -9.04 -18.92
CA LEU A 374 -15.63 -9.06 -19.88
C LEU A 374 -16.87 -9.69 -19.27
N LEU A 375 -16.71 -10.83 -18.59
CA LEU A 375 -17.81 -11.57 -17.98
C LEU A 375 -18.42 -10.80 -16.80
N GLU A 376 -17.59 -10.26 -15.91
CA GLU A 376 -18.03 -9.46 -14.74
C GLU A 376 -18.82 -8.24 -15.17
N ARG A 377 -18.31 -7.48 -16.17
CA ARG A 377 -19.02 -6.34 -16.74
C ARG A 377 -20.33 -6.73 -17.41
N THR A 378 -20.33 -7.83 -18.15
CA THR A 378 -21.56 -8.31 -18.81
C THR A 378 -22.61 -8.67 -17.78
N LEU A 379 -22.25 -9.36 -16.70
CA LEU A 379 -23.16 -9.66 -15.58
C LEU A 379 -23.70 -8.38 -14.94
N ALA A 380 -22.84 -7.43 -14.62
CA ALA A 380 -23.23 -6.17 -14.00
C ALA A 380 -24.18 -5.36 -14.90
N ASP A 381 -23.90 -5.28 -16.20
CA ASP A 381 -24.76 -4.59 -17.18
C ASP A 381 -26.14 -5.27 -17.30
N VAL A 382 -26.21 -6.60 -17.30
CA VAL A 382 -27.48 -7.34 -17.29
C VAL A 382 -28.24 -7.11 -15.98
N GLU A 383 -27.60 -7.25 -14.84
CA GLU A 383 -28.19 -7.00 -13.51
C GLU A 383 -28.79 -5.59 -13.43
N GLU A 384 -28.06 -4.58 -13.93
CA GLU A 384 -28.54 -3.19 -13.95
C GLU A 384 -29.77 -3.01 -14.86
N ILE A 385 -29.78 -3.61 -16.05
CA ILE A 385 -30.94 -3.55 -16.95
C ILE A 385 -32.15 -4.22 -16.31
N LEU A 386 -31.98 -5.40 -15.68
CA LEU A 386 -33.06 -6.09 -14.98
C LEU A 386 -33.60 -5.28 -13.81
N ARG A 387 -32.70 -4.65 -13.03
CA ARG A 387 -33.07 -3.77 -11.91
C ARG A 387 -33.90 -2.57 -12.36
N VAL A 388 -33.47 -1.90 -13.45
CA VAL A 388 -34.18 -0.72 -13.98
C VAL A 388 -35.49 -1.09 -14.63
N THR A 389 -35.56 -2.21 -15.35
CA THR A 389 -36.78 -2.62 -16.08
C THR A 389 -37.74 -3.41 -15.23
N SER A 390 -37.30 -3.94 -14.08
CA SER A 390 -38.06 -4.86 -13.20
C SER A 390 -38.65 -6.07 -13.94
N LYS A 391 -38.00 -6.49 -15.04
CA LYS A 391 -38.43 -7.63 -15.86
C LYS A 391 -37.81 -8.92 -15.32
N LYS A 392 -38.56 -10.01 -15.39
CA LYS A 392 -38.01 -11.37 -15.29
C LYS A 392 -37.63 -11.82 -16.71
N PRO A 393 -36.35 -12.10 -16.99
CA PRO A 393 -35.91 -12.45 -18.33
C PRO A 393 -36.40 -13.84 -18.72
N ALA A 394 -36.93 -14.00 -19.94
CA ALA A 394 -37.13 -15.30 -20.55
C ALA A 394 -35.91 -15.71 -21.41
N ARG A 395 -35.30 -14.71 -22.03
CA ARG A 395 -34.09 -14.86 -22.84
C ARG A 395 -33.23 -13.61 -22.81
N ILE A 396 -31.92 -13.79 -22.76
CA ILE A 396 -30.91 -12.73 -22.89
C ILE A 396 -30.11 -13.01 -24.16
N THR A 397 -30.03 -12.03 -25.04
CA THR A 397 -29.18 -12.09 -26.23
C THR A 397 -28.03 -11.07 -26.09
N LEU A 398 -26.80 -11.59 -26.20
CA LEU A 398 -25.56 -10.82 -26.13
C LEU A 398 -25.00 -10.69 -27.55
N PHE A 399 -24.84 -9.47 -28.03
CA PHE A 399 -24.22 -9.20 -29.32
C PHE A 399 -22.79 -8.75 -29.10
N THR A 400 -21.81 -9.50 -29.62
CA THR A 400 -20.39 -9.14 -29.51
C THR A 400 -20.01 -8.05 -30.51
N THR A 401 -18.87 -7.42 -30.28
CA THR A 401 -18.41 -6.27 -31.07
C THR A 401 -18.24 -6.61 -32.56
N PRO A 402 -18.80 -5.79 -33.46
CA PRO A 402 -18.62 -5.99 -34.89
C PRO A 402 -17.17 -5.74 -35.33
N ALA A 403 -16.74 -6.48 -36.36
CA ALA A 403 -15.38 -6.46 -36.87
C ALA A 403 -14.85 -5.05 -37.22
N TRP A 404 -15.70 -4.19 -37.79
CA TRP A 404 -15.32 -2.84 -38.16
C TRP A 404 -14.93 -1.95 -36.94
N LYS A 405 -15.58 -2.12 -35.78
CA LYS A 405 -15.22 -1.39 -34.56
C LYS A 405 -13.93 -1.91 -33.96
N ARG A 406 -13.75 -3.24 -33.99
CA ARG A 406 -12.48 -3.89 -33.57
C ARG A 406 -11.29 -3.42 -34.42
N ALA A 407 -11.48 -3.30 -35.75
CA ALA A 407 -10.46 -2.80 -36.66
C ALA A 407 -10.05 -1.34 -36.36
N ILE A 408 -11.02 -0.47 -36.03
CA ILE A 408 -10.73 0.92 -35.64
C ILE A 408 -10.00 0.97 -34.30
N LEU A 409 -10.41 0.18 -33.32
CA LEU A 409 -9.72 0.10 -32.02
C LEU A 409 -8.29 -0.39 -32.20
N LYS A 410 -8.07 -1.43 -33.02
CA LYS A 410 -6.73 -1.92 -33.33
C LYS A 410 -5.85 -0.83 -33.91
N ALA A 411 -6.34 -0.10 -34.91
CA ALA A 411 -5.59 1.01 -35.50
C ALA A 411 -5.25 2.12 -34.46
N ALA A 412 -6.13 2.33 -33.48
CA ALA A 412 -5.88 3.30 -32.40
C ALA A 412 -4.82 2.80 -31.41
N LEU A 413 -4.86 1.52 -31.05
CA LEU A 413 -3.86 0.90 -30.16
C LEU A 413 -2.47 0.85 -30.81
N ASP A 414 -2.39 0.44 -32.08
CA ASP A 414 -1.14 0.42 -32.85
C ASP A 414 -0.49 1.82 -32.90
N GLN A 415 -1.30 2.88 -33.06
CA GLN A 415 -0.78 4.25 -33.04
C GLN A 415 -0.37 4.73 -31.65
N LYS A 416 -1.09 4.32 -30.62
CA LYS A 416 -0.72 4.61 -29.23
C LYS A 416 0.64 4.01 -28.89
N GLU A 417 0.89 2.78 -29.30
CA GLU A 417 2.20 2.11 -29.12
C GLU A 417 3.32 2.82 -29.89
N ALA A 418 3.00 3.35 -31.07
CA ALA A 418 3.93 4.17 -31.87
C ALA A 418 4.15 5.59 -31.32
N GLY A 419 3.51 5.97 -30.20
CA GLY A 419 3.64 7.28 -29.57
C GLY A 419 2.97 8.43 -30.32
N SER A 420 2.12 8.15 -31.33
CA SER A 420 1.44 9.16 -32.15
C SER A 420 -0.07 8.90 -32.19
N LEU A 421 -0.84 9.55 -31.34
CA LEU A 421 -2.28 9.43 -31.29
C LEU A 421 -2.93 10.58 -32.10
N ASP A 422 -3.24 10.31 -33.39
CA ASP A 422 -3.95 11.25 -34.26
C ASP A 422 -5.20 10.64 -34.87
N VAL A 423 -6.34 11.29 -34.68
CA VAL A 423 -7.66 10.82 -35.16
C VAL A 423 -7.69 10.68 -36.68
N GLY A 424 -7.05 11.61 -37.42
CA GLY A 424 -7.02 11.57 -38.88
C GLY A 424 -6.25 10.35 -39.40
N SER A 425 -5.14 10.05 -38.78
CA SER A 425 -4.30 8.88 -39.11
C SER A 425 -5.00 7.56 -38.76
N ILE A 426 -5.69 7.49 -37.61
CA ILE A 426 -6.51 6.32 -37.22
C ILE A 426 -7.59 6.07 -38.26
N ILE A 427 -8.33 7.11 -38.65
CA ILE A 427 -9.43 7.01 -39.63
C ILE A 427 -8.85 6.56 -40.99
N LYS A 428 -7.74 7.15 -41.42
CA LYS A 428 -7.11 6.80 -42.70
C LYS A 428 -6.65 5.33 -42.73
N ALA A 429 -6.03 4.88 -41.65
CA ALA A 429 -5.59 3.49 -41.51
C ALA A 429 -6.80 2.53 -41.49
N ALA A 430 -7.83 2.86 -40.70
CA ALA A 430 -9.02 2.02 -40.55
C ALA A 430 -9.87 1.92 -41.83
N ILE A 431 -10.07 3.02 -42.56
CA ILE A 431 -10.88 3.02 -43.82
C ILE A 431 -10.25 2.14 -44.91
N ALA A 432 -8.96 1.91 -44.85
CA ALA A 432 -8.27 1.04 -45.79
C ALA A 432 -8.54 -0.46 -45.54
N LEU A 433 -9.11 -0.80 -44.39
CA LEU A 433 -9.38 -2.19 -44.02
C LEU A 433 -10.70 -2.69 -44.63
N PRO A 434 -10.75 -3.94 -45.11
CA PRO A 434 -11.96 -4.54 -45.70
C PRO A 434 -13.17 -4.49 -44.78
N GLU A 435 -12.97 -4.73 -43.49
CA GLU A 435 -14.01 -4.76 -42.45
C GLU A 435 -14.72 -3.40 -42.26
N VAL A 436 -14.03 -2.32 -42.59
CA VAL A 436 -14.55 -0.95 -42.45
C VAL A 436 -15.20 -0.44 -43.75
N ALA A 437 -15.04 -1.15 -44.87
CA ALA A 437 -15.47 -0.71 -46.20
C ALA A 437 -16.97 -0.36 -46.29
N SER A 438 -17.84 -1.13 -45.60
CA SER A 438 -19.30 -0.89 -45.53
C SER A 438 -19.70 0.17 -44.50
N HIS A 439 -18.79 0.58 -43.59
CA HIS A 439 -19.04 1.49 -42.48
C HIS A 439 -18.30 2.84 -42.58
N LYS A 440 -17.87 3.26 -43.80
CA LYS A 440 -17.06 4.48 -44.03
C LYS A 440 -17.71 5.76 -43.50
N LYS A 441 -19.04 5.81 -43.39
CA LYS A 441 -19.78 6.99 -42.84
C LYS A 441 -19.79 7.01 -41.30
N GLU A 442 -19.72 5.85 -40.67
CA GLU A 442 -19.81 5.67 -39.21
C GLU A 442 -18.42 5.69 -38.55
N ALA A 443 -17.41 5.17 -39.25
CA ALA A 443 -16.06 5.04 -38.77
C ALA A 443 -15.43 6.34 -38.23
N PRO A 444 -15.55 7.52 -38.90
CA PRO A 444 -14.99 8.75 -38.35
C PRO A 444 -15.61 9.19 -37.04
N LYS A 445 -16.94 9.04 -36.90
CA LYS A 445 -17.65 9.38 -35.65
C LYS A 445 -17.24 8.43 -34.51
N TYR A 446 -17.07 7.17 -34.83
CA TYR A 446 -16.63 6.17 -33.85
C TYR A 446 -15.19 6.44 -33.40
N ALA A 447 -14.26 6.67 -34.30
CA ALA A 447 -12.87 7.02 -33.99
C ALA A 447 -12.77 8.27 -33.10
N GLN A 448 -13.53 9.33 -33.42
CA GLN A 448 -13.60 10.54 -32.58
C GLN A 448 -14.13 10.26 -31.18
N ARG A 449 -15.16 9.40 -31.04
CA ARG A 449 -15.72 9.00 -29.74
C ARG A 449 -14.70 8.21 -28.93
N LEU A 450 -14.01 7.25 -29.55
CA LEU A 450 -12.96 6.45 -28.95
C LEU A 450 -11.84 7.33 -28.37
N MET A 451 -11.44 8.35 -29.12
CA MET A 451 -10.40 9.29 -28.69
C MET A 451 -10.81 10.21 -27.55
N LYS A 452 -12.09 10.62 -27.51
CA LYS A 452 -12.63 11.40 -26.36
C LYS A 452 -12.67 10.57 -25.07
N GLY A 453 -12.83 9.26 -25.19
CA GLY A 453 -12.77 8.31 -24.08
C GLY A 453 -11.38 7.68 -23.95
N ALA A 454 -10.29 8.46 -23.95
CA ALA A 454 -8.90 7.97 -23.99
C ALA A 454 -8.55 6.93 -22.90
N HIS A 455 -9.32 6.86 -21.81
CA HIS A 455 -9.22 5.77 -20.82
C HIS A 455 -9.57 4.39 -21.40
N ALA A 456 -10.42 4.33 -22.45
CA ALA A 456 -10.76 3.08 -23.14
C ALA A 456 -9.56 2.43 -23.87
N LEU A 457 -8.52 3.22 -24.13
CA LEU A 457 -7.28 2.75 -24.75
C LEU A 457 -6.25 2.23 -23.72
N ASN A 458 -6.58 2.21 -22.44
CA ASN A 458 -5.68 1.68 -21.40
C ASN A 458 -5.82 0.16 -21.20
N SER A 459 -6.88 -0.43 -21.72
CA SER A 459 -7.07 -1.87 -21.83
C SER A 459 -7.07 -2.29 -23.29
N ASP A 460 -6.60 -3.50 -23.57
CA ASP A 460 -6.59 -4.07 -24.93
C ASP A 460 -7.63 -5.20 -25.05
N PRO A 461 -8.93 -4.88 -25.21
CA PRO A 461 -9.99 -5.89 -25.30
C PRO A 461 -9.90 -6.78 -26.55
N LEU A 462 -8.95 -6.51 -27.45
CA LEU A 462 -8.71 -7.31 -28.64
C LEU A 462 -7.85 -8.55 -28.36
N ARG A 463 -7.25 -8.64 -27.18
CA ARG A 463 -6.45 -9.81 -26.76
C ARG A 463 -7.28 -11.09 -26.65
N ILE A 464 -8.59 -10.95 -26.48
CA ILE A 464 -9.52 -12.08 -26.37
C ILE A 464 -10.51 -12.10 -27.54
N ASP A 465 -10.99 -13.28 -27.85
CA ASP A 465 -12.18 -13.45 -28.70
C ASP A 465 -13.43 -13.35 -27.83
N GLU A 466 -14.13 -12.20 -27.90
CA GLU A 466 -15.36 -11.96 -27.12
C GLU A 466 -16.43 -13.02 -27.37
N PHE A 467 -16.61 -13.43 -28.65
CA PHE A 467 -17.63 -14.41 -29.01
C PHE A 467 -17.30 -15.79 -28.43
N ALA A 468 -16.06 -16.23 -28.60
CA ALA A 468 -15.61 -17.51 -28.03
C ALA A 468 -15.66 -17.49 -26.49
N THR A 469 -15.23 -16.39 -25.86
CA THR A 469 -15.24 -16.23 -24.41
C THR A 469 -16.65 -16.28 -23.84
N LEU A 470 -17.59 -15.46 -24.34
CA LEU A 470 -18.97 -15.46 -23.86
C LEU A 470 -19.72 -16.74 -24.20
N SER A 471 -19.42 -17.36 -25.35
CA SER A 471 -20.02 -18.65 -25.74
C SER A 471 -19.60 -19.79 -24.82
N ARG A 472 -18.34 -19.81 -24.40
CA ARG A 472 -17.84 -20.78 -23.41
C ARG A 472 -18.54 -20.61 -22.06
N GLU A 473 -18.77 -19.38 -21.65
CA GLU A 473 -19.38 -19.04 -20.36
C GLU A 473 -20.93 -19.01 -20.39
N LYS A 474 -21.54 -19.38 -21.51
CA LYS A 474 -22.99 -19.39 -21.70
C LYS A 474 -23.74 -20.11 -20.58
N THR A 475 -23.30 -21.31 -20.22
CA THR A 475 -23.96 -22.10 -19.16
C THR A 475 -23.89 -21.43 -17.79
N TYR A 476 -22.78 -20.72 -17.50
CA TYR A 476 -22.66 -19.94 -16.27
C TYR A 476 -23.64 -18.76 -16.28
N LEU A 477 -23.76 -18.03 -17.40
CA LEU A 477 -24.71 -16.93 -17.56
C LEU A 477 -26.16 -17.40 -17.45
N GLU A 478 -26.51 -18.54 -18.04
CA GLU A 478 -27.85 -19.14 -17.95
C GLU A 478 -28.22 -19.48 -16.50
N ARG A 479 -27.27 -20.03 -15.73
CA ARG A 479 -27.48 -20.29 -14.28
C ARG A 479 -27.60 -18.98 -13.47
N ALA A 480 -26.80 -17.97 -13.79
CA ALA A 480 -26.79 -16.71 -13.06
C ALA A 480 -28.11 -15.95 -13.18
N PHE A 481 -28.79 -16.04 -14.33
CA PHE A 481 -30.03 -15.30 -14.62
C PHE A 481 -31.29 -16.16 -14.67
N ASP A 482 -31.18 -17.46 -14.47
CA ASP A 482 -32.29 -18.43 -14.55
C ASP A 482 -33.09 -18.30 -15.85
N CYS A 483 -32.39 -18.14 -17.00
CA CYS A 483 -33.00 -17.98 -18.31
C CYS A 483 -32.07 -18.45 -19.43
N SER A 484 -32.59 -18.59 -20.66
CA SER A 484 -31.75 -18.92 -21.80
C SER A 484 -30.87 -17.75 -22.24
N VAL A 485 -29.61 -18.03 -22.61
CA VAL A 485 -28.66 -17.04 -23.11
C VAL A 485 -28.24 -17.37 -24.54
N ALA A 486 -28.28 -16.39 -25.43
CA ALA A 486 -27.74 -16.50 -26.79
C ALA A 486 -26.58 -15.51 -26.95
N VAL A 487 -25.47 -15.98 -27.52
CA VAL A 487 -24.32 -15.14 -27.89
C VAL A 487 -24.28 -15.09 -29.43
N LEU A 488 -24.34 -13.89 -29.98
CA LEU A 488 -24.39 -13.65 -31.43
C LEU A 488 -23.31 -12.63 -31.83
N SER A 489 -22.74 -12.80 -33.02
CA SER A 489 -21.88 -11.75 -33.58
C SER A 489 -22.74 -10.56 -34.06
N ALA A 490 -22.31 -9.32 -33.78
CA ALA A 490 -23.00 -8.16 -34.31
C ALA A 490 -22.84 -8.01 -35.84
N ASP A 491 -21.91 -8.74 -36.46
CA ASP A 491 -21.76 -8.79 -37.93
C ASP A 491 -22.82 -9.72 -38.56
N GLU A 492 -23.28 -10.73 -37.80
CA GLU A 492 -24.33 -11.69 -38.18
C GLU A 492 -25.37 -11.79 -37.05
N PRO A 493 -26.13 -10.71 -36.77
CA PRO A 493 -26.93 -10.62 -35.56
C PRO A 493 -28.15 -11.54 -35.53
N GLY A 494 -28.50 -12.18 -36.66
CA GLY A 494 -29.75 -12.95 -36.76
C GLY A 494 -30.98 -12.11 -36.47
N GLU A 495 -31.82 -12.56 -35.53
CA GLU A 495 -32.98 -11.77 -35.07
C GLU A 495 -32.52 -10.67 -34.10
N ASP A 496 -32.54 -9.42 -34.58
CA ASP A 496 -32.27 -8.19 -33.77
C ASP A 496 -33.39 -7.15 -33.97
N PRO A 497 -34.59 -7.39 -33.41
CA PRO A 497 -35.77 -6.58 -33.64
C PRO A 497 -35.62 -5.14 -33.18
N MET A 498 -34.75 -4.90 -32.22
CA MET A 498 -34.48 -3.57 -31.64
C MET A 498 -33.19 -2.92 -32.16
N LYS A 499 -32.50 -3.56 -33.11
CA LYS A 499 -31.18 -3.14 -33.66
C LYS A 499 -30.15 -2.85 -32.58
N LYS A 500 -30.12 -3.67 -31.51
CA LYS A 500 -29.25 -3.52 -30.36
C LYS A 500 -27.80 -3.84 -30.70
N SER A 501 -27.55 -4.76 -31.66
CA SER A 501 -26.20 -5.16 -32.10
C SER A 501 -25.32 -3.95 -32.45
N LYS A 502 -25.88 -2.84 -32.95
CA LYS A 502 -25.15 -1.61 -33.27
C LYS A 502 -24.47 -0.97 -32.03
N ASN A 503 -24.97 -1.24 -30.85
CA ASN A 503 -24.45 -0.67 -29.60
C ASN A 503 -23.31 -1.46 -28.99
N ALA A 504 -22.98 -2.64 -29.51
CA ALA A 504 -21.87 -3.43 -29.03
C ALA A 504 -20.54 -2.66 -29.19
N GLU A 505 -19.75 -2.66 -28.14
CA GLU A 505 -18.44 -1.99 -28.07
C GLU A 505 -17.37 -3.00 -27.65
N PRO A 506 -16.10 -2.83 -28.06
CA PRO A 506 -15.02 -3.71 -27.63
C PRO A 506 -14.95 -3.86 -26.11
N GLY A 507 -15.04 -5.11 -25.62
CA GLY A 507 -15.11 -5.41 -24.19
C GLY A 507 -16.44 -5.10 -23.50
N ARG A 508 -17.50 -4.79 -24.29
CA ARG A 508 -18.84 -4.51 -23.78
C ARG A 508 -19.92 -4.94 -24.77
N PRO A 509 -20.42 -6.16 -24.70
CA PRO A 509 -21.45 -6.66 -25.60
C PRO A 509 -22.75 -5.86 -25.48
N ALA A 510 -23.50 -5.75 -26.57
CA ALA A 510 -24.83 -5.19 -26.50
C ALA A 510 -25.83 -6.23 -25.99
N ILE A 511 -26.73 -5.81 -25.10
CA ILE A 511 -27.65 -6.69 -24.38
C ILE A 511 -29.08 -6.45 -24.84
N PHE A 512 -29.78 -7.53 -25.21
CA PHE A 512 -31.21 -7.53 -25.47
C PHE A 512 -31.88 -8.56 -24.54
N ILE A 513 -32.93 -8.12 -23.83
CA ILE A 513 -33.67 -8.92 -22.84
C ILE A 513 -35.13 -9.04 -23.27
N GLU A 514 -35.61 -10.28 -23.40
CA GLU A 514 -36.98 -10.65 -23.67
C GLU A 514 -37.73 -11.09 -22.42
#